data_9958e82029a8cf6ac91677f74f703ae8
#
_entry.id   9958e82029a8cf6ac91677f74f703ae8
#
_cell.length_a   1.000
_cell.length_b   1.000
_cell.length_c   1.000
_cell.angle_alpha   90.00
_cell.angle_beta   90.00
_cell.angle_gamma   90.00
#
_symmetry.space_group_name_H-M   'P 1'
#
loop_
_entity.id
_entity.type
_entity.pdbx_description
1 polymer ?
#
loop_
_entity_poly.entity_id
_entity_poly.type
_entity_poly.pdbx_seq_one_letter_code
_entity_poly.pdbx_strand_id
1 'polypeptide(L)'
;MRTLPRLLFPALTAFVGASLSAAPEPFVTTAPVVQIWPGVAPGSEGKTAPERWVEGSRPDAMHRVTDIHNPSLTIYLPTKAKATGAAIVIAPGGGHRYLVVDLEGELVAKKLNELGVAAFVLRSRLARAEGSTYKVEVESLADMQQAIRVVRARAGAWGVNPTRVGVMGFSAGGHLATLAENTFDAATRPDFAVLGYPAYIGAGTVVAKNAPPTFIFVNDDDSFATGAGEYYLALRKAKISAEFHVFRRGGHGVGATGRTPEWEKLGAAKWPELLGIWMTDLGLRN
;
A
#
# COMPACT_ATOMS: atom_id res chain seq x y z
N MET A 1 -30.10 78.74 11.28
CA MET A 1 -30.06 77.60 10.33
C MET A 1 -28.61 77.34 10.01
N ARG A 2 -28.03 76.32 10.59
CA ARG A 2 -26.62 75.84 10.32
C ARG A 2 -26.66 74.61 9.45
N THR A 3 -26.11 74.68 8.28
CA THR A 3 -25.95 73.61 7.30
C THR A 3 -24.75 72.74 7.69
N LEU A 4 -24.99 71.44 7.91
CA LEU A 4 -23.95 70.45 8.10
C LEU A 4 -23.39 69.95 6.73
N PRO A 5 -22.07 69.70 6.62
CA PRO A 5 -21.50 69.17 5.40
C PRO A 5 -21.72 67.63 5.30
N ARG A 6 -22.04 67.19 4.09
CA ARG A 6 -22.12 65.77 3.71
C ARG A 6 -20.72 65.20 3.54
N LEU A 7 -20.37 64.19 4.36
CA LEU A 7 -19.19 63.37 4.18
C LEU A 7 -19.46 62.30 3.09
N LEU A 8 -18.70 62.36 2.02
CA LEU A 8 -18.62 61.30 0.99
C LEU A 8 -17.68 60.21 1.49
N PHE A 9 -18.16 58.98 1.65
CA PHE A 9 -17.34 57.78 1.84
C PHE A 9 -16.96 57.20 0.48
N PRO A 10 -15.68 56.86 0.20
CA PRO A 10 -15.31 56.14 -1.00
C PRO A 10 -15.70 54.67 -0.85
N ALA A 11 -16.35 54.12 -1.86
CA ALA A 11 -16.65 52.70 -1.96
C ALA A 11 -15.34 51.92 -2.18
N LEU A 12 -14.98 51.09 -1.22
CA LEU A 12 -13.85 50.18 -1.31
C LEU A 12 -14.33 48.93 -2.12
N THR A 13 -13.95 48.85 -3.39
CA THR A 13 -14.14 47.65 -4.24
C THR A 13 -13.13 46.59 -3.80
N ALA A 14 -13.58 45.59 -3.06
CA ALA A 14 -12.79 44.41 -2.74
C ALA A 14 -12.66 43.54 -4.01
N PHE A 15 -11.45 43.49 -4.56
CA PHE A 15 -11.08 42.47 -5.56
C PHE A 15 -10.98 41.12 -4.85
N VAL A 16 -11.96 40.26 -5.04
CA VAL A 16 -11.84 38.84 -4.68
C VAL A 16 -10.97 38.19 -5.75
N GLY A 17 -9.68 38.09 -5.45
CA GLY A 17 -8.76 37.28 -6.23
C GLY A 17 -9.14 35.80 -6.09
N ALA A 18 -9.69 35.19 -7.14
CA ALA A 18 -9.83 33.76 -7.23
C ALA A 18 -8.42 33.15 -7.27
N SER A 19 -7.99 32.56 -6.17
CA SER A 19 -6.82 31.70 -6.17
C SER A 19 -7.12 30.50 -7.06
N LEU A 20 -6.55 30.47 -8.26
CA LEU A 20 -6.46 29.27 -9.07
C LEU A 20 -5.63 28.27 -8.25
N SER A 21 -6.30 27.24 -7.73
CA SER A 21 -5.61 26.10 -7.15
C SER A 21 -4.75 25.48 -8.25
N ALA A 22 -3.44 25.54 -8.11
CA ALA A 22 -2.54 24.84 -9.03
C ALA A 22 -2.84 23.36 -8.95
N ALA A 23 -2.87 22.69 -10.12
CA ALA A 23 -2.97 21.24 -10.16
C ALA A 23 -1.85 20.64 -9.28
N PRO A 24 -2.12 19.56 -8.51
CA PRO A 24 -1.09 18.98 -7.65
C PRO A 24 0.08 18.53 -8.51
N GLU A 25 1.29 18.90 -8.10
CA GLU A 25 2.51 18.45 -8.77
C GLU A 25 2.55 16.93 -8.73
N PRO A 26 2.90 16.28 -9.84
CA PRO A 26 2.98 14.82 -9.88
C PRO A 26 4.02 14.32 -8.87
N PHE A 27 3.68 13.28 -8.12
CA PHE A 27 4.64 12.59 -7.24
C PHE A 27 5.76 11.99 -8.10
N VAL A 28 6.91 12.65 -8.11
CA VAL A 28 8.09 12.19 -8.85
C VAL A 28 8.96 11.39 -7.88
N THR A 29 8.92 10.06 -8.00
CA THR A 29 9.91 9.22 -7.33
C THR A 29 11.19 9.17 -8.15
N THR A 30 12.34 9.30 -7.48
CA THR A 30 13.66 9.04 -8.09
C THR A 30 14.04 7.56 -8.06
N ALA A 31 13.24 6.72 -7.40
CA ALA A 31 13.47 5.29 -7.32
C ALA A 31 13.23 4.62 -8.69
N PRO A 32 14.05 3.62 -9.07
CA PRO A 32 13.89 2.90 -10.32
C PRO A 32 12.50 2.24 -10.44
N VAL A 33 11.91 2.28 -11.63
CA VAL A 33 10.63 1.63 -11.94
C VAL A 33 10.88 0.57 -13.03
N VAL A 34 10.26 -0.60 -12.84
CA VAL A 34 10.30 -1.69 -13.81
C VAL A 34 8.88 -2.16 -14.13
N GLN A 35 8.58 -2.37 -15.41
CA GLN A 35 7.35 -3.01 -15.83
C GLN A 35 7.40 -4.50 -15.48
N ILE A 36 6.29 -5.05 -14.99
CA ILE A 36 6.25 -6.45 -14.57
C ILE A 36 5.88 -7.40 -15.70
N TRP A 37 5.22 -6.92 -16.73
CA TRP A 37 4.88 -7.69 -17.91
C TRP A 37 5.84 -7.36 -19.05
N PRO A 38 6.28 -8.35 -19.85
CA PRO A 38 7.23 -8.11 -20.95
C PRO A 38 6.63 -7.36 -22.14
N GLY A 39 5.33 -7.10 -22.14
CA GLY A 39 4.56 -6.37 -23.11
C GLY A 39 3.27 -5.87 -22.51
N VAL A 40 2.19 -5.84 -23.30
CA VAL A 40 0.86 -5.50 -22.80
C VAL A 40 0.44 -6.50 -21.73
N ALA A 41 0.01 -6.00 -20.57
CA ALA A 41 -0.49 -6.86 -19.49
C ALA A 41 -1.76 -7.58 -19.97
N PRO A 42 -1.89 -8.92 -19.75
CA PRO A 42 -3.07 -9.68 -20.17
C PRO A 42 -4.37 -9.06 -19.64
N GLY A 43 -5.33 -8.77 -20.51
CA GLY A 43 -6.58 -8.05 -20.18
C GLY A 43 -6.47 -6.51 -20.27
N SER A 44 -5.30 -5.98 -20.67
CA SER A 44 -5.10 -4.55 -20.95
C SER A 44 -4.99 -4.23 -22.44
N GLU A 45 -5.28 -5.18 -23.31
CA GLU A 45 -5.21 -5.02 -24.77
C GLU A 45 -6.08 -3.84 -25.21
N GLY A 46 -5.50 -2.92 -25.98
CA GLY A 46 -6.18 -1.71 -26.47
C GLY A 46 -6.36 -0.59 -25.44
N LYS A 47 -5.93 -0.77 -24.18
CA LYS A 47 -5.98 0.26 -23.15
C LYS A 47 -4.67 1.05 -23.14
N THR A 48 -4.70 2.27 -23.66
CA THR A 48 -3.51 3.12 -23.88
C THR A 48 -3.54 4.41 -23.03
N ALA A 49 -4.59 4.65 -22.25
CA ALA A 49 -4.67 5.83 -21.39
C ALA A 49 -3.49 5.84 -20.41
N PRO A 50 -2.83 7.00 -20.21
CA PRO A 50 -1.77 7.11 -19.23
C PRO A 50 -2.31 7.01 -17.79
N GLU A 51 -1.45 6.61 -16.87
CA GLU A 51 -1.74 6.73 -15.45
C GLU A 51 -2.12 8.18 -15.10
N ARG A 52 -3.16 8.35 -14.30
CA ARG A 52 -3.64 9.65 -13.87
C ARG A 52 -3.45 9.83 -12.37
N TRP A 53 -2.87 10.98 -12.00
CA TRP A 53 -2.76 11.41 -10.62
C TRP A 53 -4.09 12.00 -10.14
N VAL A 54 -4.53 11.59 -8.97
CA VAL A 54 -5.78 12.03 -8.34
C VAL A 54 -5.43 12.78 -7.06
N GLU A 55 -5.96 13.98 -6.91
CA GLU A 55 -5.77 14.78 -5.71
C GLU A 55 -6.41 14.10 -4.50
N GLY A 56 -5.67 14.04 -3.39
CA GLY A 56 -6.17 13.56 -2.12
C GLY A 56 -7.13 14.57 -1.51
N SER A 57 -8.23 14.09 -0.92
CA SER A 57 -9.23 14.93 -0.24
C SER A 57 -8.75 15.52 1.09
N ARG A 58 -7.50 15.31 1.49
CA ARG A 58 -6.91 15.76 2.76
C ARG A 58 -5.75 16.71 2.52
N PRO A 59 -5.55 17.73 3.39
CA PRO A 59 -4.47 18.71 3.26
C PRO A 59 -3.06 18.12 3.32
N ASP A 60 -2.91 16.90 3.84
CA ASP A 60 -1.66 16.18 4.01
C ASP A 60 -1.26 15.37 2.74
N ALA A 61 -1.73 15.85 1.60
CA ALA A 61 -1.39 15.44 0.24
C ALA A 61 -0.99 13.97 0.11
N MET A 62 -1.99 13.07 0.07
CA MET A 62 -1.76 11.71 -0.39
C MET A 62 -1.68 11.70 -1.90
N HIS A 63 -0.55 11.27 -2.43
CA HIS A 63 -0.44 11.05 -3.87
C HIS A 63 -1.13 9.74 -4.22
N ARG A 64 -2.13 9.87 -5.08
CA ARG A 64 -2.95 8.76 -5.56
C ARG A 64 -2.77 8.60 -7.04
N VAL A 65 -2.69 7.36 -7.50
CA VAL A 65 -2.62 7.04 -8.93
C VAL A 65 -3.75 6.10 -9.32
N THR A 66 -4.33 6.33 -10.49
CA THR A 66 -5.39 5.51 -11.11
C THR A 66 -5.10 5.29 -12.59
N ASP A 67 -6.00 4.59 -13.29
CA ASP A 67 -5.91 4.30 -14.73
C ASP A 67 -4.64 3.51 -15.07
N ILE A 68 -4.30 2.55 -14.22
CA ILE A 68 -3.12 1.71 -14.39
C ILE A 68 -3.45 0.59 -15.38
N HIS A 69 -2.83 0.62 -16.56
CA HIS A 69 -2.96 -0.42 -17.59
C HIS A 69 -1.66 -1.18 -17.85
N ASN A 70 -0.54 -0.60 -17.41
CA ASN A 70 0.79 -1.19 -17.51
C ASN A 70 1.42 -1.33 -16.11
N PRO A 71 1.12 -2.42 -15.39
CA PRO A 71 1.57 -2.62 -14.02
C PRO A 71 3.09 -2.60 -13.85
N SER A 72 3.55 -2.01 -12.75
CA SER A 72 4.97 -1.78 -12.50
C SER A 72 5.37 -1.94 -11.03
N LEU A 73 6.68 -2.08 -10.79
CA LEU A 73 7.29 -2.05 -9.47
C LEU A 73 8.19 -0.82 -9.35
N THR A 74 8.00 -0.03 -8.30
CA THR A 74 8.98 0.96 -7.85
C THR A 74 9.89 0.31 -6.82
N ILE A 75 11.22 0.41 -7.00
CA ILE A 75 12.22 -0.38 -6.29
C ILE A 75 12.89 0.44 -5.21
N TYR A 76 12.88 -0.05 -3.99
CA TYR A 76 13.55 0.52 -2.83
C TYR A 76 14.46 -0.53 -2.20
N LEU A 77 15.77 -0.34 -2.27
CA LEU A 77 16.76 -1.29 -1.74
C LEU A 77 17.40 -0.74 -0.46
N PRO A 78 17.59 -1.56 0.57
CA PRO A 78 18.39 -1.19 1.73
C PRO A 78 19.86 -1.02 1.35
N THR A 79 20.63 -0.33 2.16
CA THR A 79 22.10 -0.32 2.00
C THR A 79 22.65 -1.73 2.12
N LYS A 80 23.75 -2.03 1.44
CA LYS A 80 24.41 -3.37 1.51
C LYS A 80 24.72 -3.80 2.94
N ALA A 81 25.10 -2.85 3.80
CA ALA A 81 25.43 -3.14 5.21
C ALA A 81 24.22 -3.59 6.03
N LYS A 82 23.00 -3.22 5.65
CA LYS A 82 21.75 -3.60 6.33
C LYS A 82 21.02 -4.75 5.67
N ALA A 83 21.31 -5.05 4.40
CA ALA A 83 20.54 -5.99 3.61
C ALA A 83 20.50 -7.39 4.24
N THR A 84 19.30 -7.89 4.49
CA THR A 84 19.04 -9.22 5.07
C THR A 84 18.82 -10.29 4.01
N GLY A 85 18.66 -9.89 2.75
CA GLY A 85 18.19 -10.73 1.66
C GLY A 85 16.68 -10.95 1.62
N ALA A 86 15.93 -10.49 2.62
CA ALA A 86 14.46 -10.52 2.57
C ALA A 86 13.92 -9.42 1.66
N ALA A 87 12.78 -9.70 1.02
CA ALA A 87 12.09 -8.77 0.13
C ALA A 87 10.58 -8.80 0.34
N ILE A 88 9.93 -7.67 0.10
CA ILE A 88 8.47 -7.54 0.19
C ILE A 88 7.93 -6.82 -1.05
N VAL A 89 6.92 -7.41 -1.70
CA VAL A 89 6.07 -6.74 -2.68
C VAL A 89 4.93 -6.06 -1.94
N ILE A 90 4.83 -4.73 -2.05
CA ILE A 90 3.86 -3.91 -1.33
C ILE A 90 2.70 -3.56 -2.26
N ALA A 91 1.47 -3.88 -1.86
CA ALA A 91 0.23 -3.41 -2.47
C ALA A 91 -0.33 -2.23 -1.66
N PRO A 92 -0.24 -0.99 -2.12
CA PRO A 92 -0.92 0.13 -1.48
C PRO A 92 -2.44 -0.02 -1.51
N GLY A 93 -3.13 0.58 -0.54
CA GLY A 93 -4.59 0.65 -0.52
C GLY A 93 -5.15 1.76 -1.42
N GLY A 94 -6.43 2.02 -1.26
CA GLY A 94 -7.18 3.01 -2.04
C GLY A 94 -8.50 2.48 -2.58
N GLY A 95 -9.09 1.47 -1.91
CA GLY A 95 -10.42 0.95 -2.20
C GLY A 95 -10.55 0.25 -3.55
N HIS A 96 -9.44 -0.18 -4.16
CA HIS A 96 -9.33 -0.67 -5.55
C HIS A 96 -9.73 0.36 -6.61
N ARG A 97 -9.82 1.65 -6.23
CA ARG A 97 -10.15 2.77 -7.15
C ARG A 97 -8.92 3.57 -7.55
N TYR A 98 -7.94 3.65 -6.67
CA TYR A 98 -6.64 4.28 -6.84
C TYR A 98 -5.63 3.60 -5.91
N LEU A 99 -4.36 3.92 -6.04
CA LEU A 99 -3.30 3.49 -5.11
C LEU A 99 -2.74 4.70 -4.35
N VAL A 100 -2.60 4.57 -3.03
CA VAL A 100 -1.95 5.54 -2.14
C VAL A 100 -0.46 5.26 -2.13
N VAL A 101 0.25 5.73 -3.15
CA VAL A 101 1.63 5.30 -3.45
C VAL A 101 2.70 5.92 -2.55
N ASP A 102 2.41 7.01 -1.85
CA ASP A 102 3.30 7.63 -0.88
C ASP A 102 3.20 6.99 0.51
N LEU A 103 2.06 7.13 1.18
CA LEU A 103 1.88 6.71 2.58
C LEU A 103 1.91 5.19 2.77
N GLU A 104 1.32 4.45 1.84
CA GLU A 104 1.22 3.00 1.89
C GLU A 104 2.18 2.31 0.89
N GLY A 105 3.01 3.10 0.22
CA GLY A 105 4.04 2.67 -0.72
C GLY A 105 5.43 3.12 -0.31
N GLU A 106 5.85 4.33 -0.73
CA GLU A 106 7.22 4.82 -0.57
C GLU A 106 7.66 4.92 0.90
N LEU A 107 6.82 5.53 1.77
CA LEU A 107 7.19 5.69 3.18
C LEU A 107 7.31 4.33 3.89
N VAL A 108 6.43 3.39 3.55
CA VAL A 108 6.54 1.99 4.02
C VAL A 108 7.81 1.35 3.52
N ALA A 109 8.13 1.49 2.23
CA ALA A 109 9.34 0.94 1.64
C ALA A 109 10.61 1.47 2.33
N LYS A 110 10.65 2.78 2.64
CA LYS A 110 11.76 3.38 3.40
C LYS A 110 11.88 2.78 4.82
N LYS A 111 10.75 2.56 5.52
CA LYS A 111 10.76 1.88 6.83
C LYS A 111 11.26 0.43 6.74
N LEU A 112 10.86 -0.31 5.71
CA LEU A 112 11.37 -1.66 5.47
C LEU A 112 12.87 -1.67 5.16
N ASN A 113 13.37 -0.67 4.41
CA ASN A 113 14.80 -0.54 4.16
C ASN A 113 15.61 -0.25 5.44
N GLU A 114 15.04 0.48 6.42
CA GLU A 114 15.65 0.65 7.75
C GLU A 114 15.80 -0.70 8.47
N LEU A 115 14.86 -1.63 8.26
CA LEU A 115 14.88 -3.01 8.75
C LEU A 115 15.77 -3.95 7.92
N GLY A 116 16.38 -3.47 6.84
CA GLY A 116 17.24 -4.26 5.94
C GLY A 116 16.48 -5.07 4.90
N VAL A 117 15.21 -4.82 4.71
CA VAL A 117 14.32 -5.53 3.77
C VAL A 117 14.20 -4.75 2.47
N ALA A 118 14.41 -5.40 1.32
CA ALA A 118 14.14 -4.82 0.01
C ALA A 118 12.63 -4.67 -0.20
N ALA A 119 12.19 -3.55 -0.75
CA ALA A 119 10.78 -3.25 -0.92
C ALA A 119 10.46 -2.90 -2.38
N PHE A 120 9.36 -3.43 -2.89
CA PHE A 120 8.91 -3.30 -4.25
C PHE A 120 7.45 -2.84 -4.25
N VAL A 121 7.22 -1.54 -4.47
CA VAL A 121 5.87 -0.96 -4.45
C VAL A 121 5.17 -1.27 -5.76
N LEU A 122 4.12 -2.06 -5.70
CA LEU A 122 3.33 -2.51 -6.84
C LEU A 122 2.30 -1.45 -7.25
N ARG A 123 2.34 -1.04 -8.51
CA ARG A 123 1.24 -0.37 -9.18
C ARG A 123 0.44 -1.41 -9.95
N SER A 124 -0.56 -2.00 -9.30
CA SER A 124 -1.44 -3.00 -9.89
C SER A 124 -2.64 -2.36 -10.59
N ARG A 125 -3.26 -3.09 -11.48
CA ARG A 125 -4.54 -2.71 -12.09
C ARG A 125 -5.64 -2.62 -11.03
N LEU A 126 -6.62 -1.75 -11.27
CA LEU A 126 -7.62 -1.33 -10.29
C LEU A 126 -9.03 -1.73 -10.73
N ALA A 127 -9.66 -2.62 -9.98
CA ALA A 127 -10.96 -3.20 -10.34
C ALA A 127 -12.15 -2.26 -10.16
N ARG A 128 -12.00 -1.22 -9.34
CA ARG A 128 -13.09 -0.26 -9.03
C ARG A 128 -12.76 1.17 -9.46
N ALA A 129 -11.72 1.37 -10.27
CA ALA A 129 -11.49 2.65 -10.93
C ALA A 129 -12.66 2.94 -11.89
N GLU A 130 -12.93 4.20 -12.13
CA GLU A 130 -13.98 4.62 -13.05
C GLU A 130 -13.75 4.02 -14.45
N GLY A 131 -14.77 3.41 -15.03
CA GLY A 131 -14.69 2.74 -16.33
C GLY A 131 -13.84 1.46 -16.35
N SER A 132 -13.36 0.98 -15.19
CA SER A 132 -12.56 -0.25 -15.13
C SER A 132 -13.38 -1.49 -15.50
N THR A 133 -12.75 -2.39 -16.25
CA THR A 133 -13.26 -3.73 -16.56
C THR A 133 -12.48 -4.81 -15.84
N TYR A 134 -11.49 -4.45 -15.05
CA TYR A 134 -10.64 -5.37 -14.30
C TYR A 134 -11.37 -5.95 -13.07
N LYS A 135 -10.92 -7.10 -12.61
CA LYS A 135 -11.38 -7.76 -11.37
C LYS A 135 -10.20 -7.92 -10.41
N VAL A 136 -10.45 -7.82 -9.13
CA VAL A 136 -9.39 -7.97 -8.12
C VAL A 136 -8.81 -9.39 -8.17
N GLU A 137 -9.68 -10.38 -8.27
CA GLU A 137 -9.35 -11.82 -8.25
C GLU A 137 -8.71 -12.31 -9.56
N VAL A 138 -8.69 -11.48 -10.61
CA VAL A 138 -8.14 -11.83 -11.92
C VAL A 138 -6.93 -10.95 -12.21
N GLU A 139 -7.14 -9.73 -12.69
CA GLU A 139 -6.06 -8.90 -13.19
C GLU A 139 -5.19 -8.35 -12.06
N SER A 140 -5.77 -7.87 -10.94
CA SER A 140 -4.97 -7.35 -9.83
C SER A 140 -4.16 -8.47 -9.16
N LEU A 141 -4.77 -9.64 -8.97
CA LEU A 141 -4.08 -10.84 -8.43
C LEU A 141 -2.97 -11.30 -9.37
N ALA A 142 -3.22 -11.36 -10.67
CA ALA A 142 -2.21 -11.72 -11.66
C ALA A 142 -1.00 -10.75 -11.61
N ASP A 143 -1.24 -9.45 -11.39
CA ASP A 143 -0.18 -8.46 -11.23
C ASP A 143 0.67 -8.72 -9.98
N MET A 144 0.05 -9.03 -8.83
CA MET A 144 0.77 -9.38 -7.60
C MET A 144 1.59 -10.65 -7.79
N GLN A 145 1.02 -11.69 -8.39
CA GLN A 145 1.73 -12.93 -8.68
C GLN A 145 2.90 -12.70 -9.65
N GLN A 146 2.69 -11.91 -10.69
CA GLN A 146 3.75 -11.56 -11.64
C GLN A 146 4.85 -10.72 -10.98
N ALA A 147 4.51 -9.83 -10.07
CA ALA A 147 5.47 -9.07 -9.27
C ALA A 147 6.38 -10.00 -8.46
N ILE A 148 5.83 -11.01 -7.79
CA ILE A 148 6.60 -12.02 -7.06
C ILE A 148 7.57 -12.75 -8.01
N ARG A 149 7.09 -13.18 -9.20
CA ARG A 149 7.95 -13.83 -10.21
C ARG A 149 9.09 -12.92 -10.65
N VAL A 150 8.81 -11.64 -10.92
CA VAL A 150 9.84 -10.66 -11.34
C VAL A 150 10.87 -10.45 -10.24
N VAL A 151 10.45 -10.31 -8.97
CA VAL A 151 11.37 -10.15 -7.84
C VAL A 151 12.25 -11.39 -7.70
N ARG A 152 11.71 -12.59 -7.77
CA ARG A 152 12.48 -13.84 -7.71
C ARG A 152 13.44 -14.00 -8.88
N ALA A 153 12.99 -13.70 -10.09
CA ALA A 153 13.82 -13.83 -11.29
C ALA A 153 15.01 -12.85 -11.30
N ARG A 154 14.87 -11.68 -10.67
CA ARG A 154 15.92 -10.65 -10.59
C ARG A 154 16.58 -10.55 -9.21
N ALA A 155 16.37 -11.53 -8.33
CA ALA A 155 16.80 -11.52 -6.94
C ALA A 155 18.30 -11.22 -6.79
N GLY A 156 19.17 -11.86 -7.59
CA GLY A 156 20.62 -11.61 -7.56
C GLY A 156 21.00 -10.16 -7.88
N ALA A 157 20.32 -9.51 -8.82
CA ALA A 157 20.57 -8.11 -9.18
C ALA A 157 20.20 -7.12 -8.05
N TRP A 158 19.31 -7.51 -7.16
CA TRP A 158 18.79 -6.68 -6.07
C TRP A 158 19.28 -7.11 -4.68
N GLY A 159 20.19 -8.08 -4.59
CA GLY A 159 20.70 -8.61 -3.32
C GLY A 159 19.60 -9.31 -2.50
N VAL A 160 18.62 -9.90 -3.16
CA VAL A 160 17.48 -10.62 -2.56
C VAL A 160 17.73 -12.12 -2.59
N ASN A 161 17.30 -12.81 -1.55
CA ASN A 161 17.18 -14.27 -1.56
C ASN A 161 15.80 -14.67 -2.14
N PRO A 162 15.72 -15.40 -3.25
CA PRO A 162 14.44 -15.73 -3.89
C PRO A 162 13.49 -16.61 -3.05
N THR A 163 13.99 -17.19 -1.94
CA THR A 163 13.18 -17.94 -0.96
C THR A 163 12.79 -17.11 0.27
N ARG A 164 12.94 -15.78 0.20
CA ARG A 164 12.58 -14.84 1.27
C ARG A 164 11.80 -13.65 0.70
N VAL A 165 10.84 -13.93 -0.19
CA VAL A 165 10.01 -12.93 -0.86
C VAL A 165 8.59 -12.99 -0.32
N GLY A 166 8.20 -11.99 0.46
CA GLY A 166 6.86 -11.84 1.00
C GLY A 166 5.99 -10.86 0.23
N VAL A 167 4.73 -10.79 0.63
CA VAL A 167 3.77 -9.78 0.20
C VAL A 167 3.34 -8.92 1.37
N MET A 168 3.03 -7.66 1.11
CA MET A 168 2.45 -6.75 2.08
C MET A 168 1.32 -5.96 1.44
N GLY A 169 0.26 -5.70 2.18
CA GLY A 169 -0.81 -4.86 1.67
C GLY A 169 -1.54 -4.10 2.75
N PHE A 170 -2.09 -2.95 2.36
CA PHE A 170 -2.82 -2.05 3.23
C PHE A 170 -4.26 -1.88 2.74
N SER A 171 -5.25 -1.93 3.64
CA SER A 171 -6.64 -1.69 3.24
C SER A 171 -7.07 -2.60 2.08
N ALA A 172 -7.48 -2.05 0.95
CA ALA A 172 -7.76 -2.79 -0.27
C ALA A 172 -6.52 -3.54 -0.82
N GLY A 173 -5.30 -2.99 -0.65
CA GLY A 173 -4.06 -3.71 -0.91
C GLY A 173 -3.86 -4.91 0.03
N GLY A 174 -4.34 -4.81 1.28
CA GLY A 174 -4.41 -5.92 2.22
C GLY A 174 -5.33 -7.05 1.73
N HIS A 175 -6.46 -6.71 1.12
CA HIS A 175 -7.31 -7.69 0.41
C HIS A 175 -6.52 -8.39 -0.71
N LEU A 176 -5.81 -7.63 -1.55
CA LEU A 176 -5.01 -8.20 -2.63
C LEU A 176 -3.88 -9.10 -2.10
N ALA A 177 -3.19 -8.71 -1.03
CA ALA A 177 -2.18 -9.54 -0.39
C ALA A 177 -2.79 -10.83 0.19
N THR A 178 -3.99 -10.74 0.79
CA THR A 178 -4.73 -11.92 1.29
C THR A 178 -5.13 -12.86 0.15
N LEU A 179 -5.54 -12.34 -1.00
CA LEU A 179 -5.79 -13.18 -2.18
C LEU A 179 -4.50 -13.88 -2.63
N ALA A 180 -3.37 -13.15 -2.69
CA ALA A 180 -2.09 -13.70 -3.12
C ALA A 180 -1.53 -14.77 -2.17
N GLU A 181 -1.72 -14.63 -0.85
CA GLU A 181 -1.27 -15.64 0.12
C GLU A 181 -2.14 -16.91 0.15
N ASN A 182 -3.33 -16.85 -0.46
CA ASN A 182 -4.27 -17.98 -0.51
C ASN A 182 -4.50 -18.53 -1.92
N THR A 183 -4.03 -17.83 -2.96
CA THR A 183 -4.19 -18.24 -4.37
C THR A 183 -2.85 -18.13 -5.08
N PHE A 184 -2.14 -19.22 -5.22
CA PHE A 184 -0.78 -19.26 -5.75
C PHE A 184 -0.44 -20.59 -6.39
N ASP A 185 0.60 -20.59 -7.22
CA ASP A 185 1.37 -21.75 -7.64
C ASP A 185 2.74 -21.77 -6.91
N ALA A 186 3.57 -22.76 -7.20
CA ALA A 186 4.89 -22.88 -6.58
C ALA A 186 5.81 -21.66 -6.85
N ALA A 187 5.64 -20.99 -7.97
CA ALA A 187 6.46 -19.82 -8.35
C ALA A 187 5.95 -18.51 -7.72
N THR A 188 4.67 -18.47 -7.32
CA THR A 188 4.01 -17.26 -6.83
C THR A 188 3.61 -17.31 -5.36
N ARG A 189 3.76 -18.46 -4.69
CA ARG A 189 3.51 -18.58 -3.26
C ARG A 189 4.45 -17.60 -2.51
N PRO A 190 3.93 -16.61 -1.77
CA PRO A 190 4.79 -15.77 -0.95
C PRO A 190 5.41 -16.57 0.21
N ASP A 191 6.61 -16.20 0.64
CA ASP A 191 7.28 -16.90 1.76
C ASP A 191 6.75 -16.40 3.13
N PHE A 192 6.16 -15.21 3.16
CA PHE A 192 5.44 -14.64 4.30
C PHE A 192 4.47 -13.55 3.82
N ALA A 193 3.50 -13.16 4.67
CA ALA A 193 2.55 -12.10 4.37
C ALA A 193 2.43 -11.10 5.51
N VAL A 194 2.18 -9.83 5.17
CA VAL A 194 1.97 -8.73 6.11
C VAL A 194 0.70 -7.96 5.71
N LEU A 195 -0.28 -7.89 6.60
CA LEU A 195 -1.59 -7.32 6.35
C LEU A 195 -1.84 -6.14 7.28
N GLY A 196 -1.77 -4.93 6.75
CA GLY A 196 -2.11 -3.70 7.47
C GLY A 196 -3.59 -3.36 7.29
N TYR A 197 -4.37 -3.36 8.39
CA TYR A 197 -5.83 -3.07 8.37
C TYR A 197 -6.54 -3.56 7.10
N PRO A 198 -6.42 -4.87 6.79
CA PRO A 198 -6.89 -5.42 5.54
C PRO A 198 -8.41 -5.27 5.40
N ALA A 199 -8.85 -4.68 4.29
CA ALA A 199 -10.27 -4.53 3.97
C ALA A 199 -10.82 -5.78 3.28
N TYR A 200 -12.13 -5.94 3.28
CA TYR A 200 -12.89 -6.97 2.51
C TYR A 200 -12.51 -8.42 2.81
N ILE A 201 -11.99 -8.70 3.99
CA ILE A 201 -11.70 -10.04 4.50
C ILE A 201 -12.53 -10.34 5.75
N GLY A 202 -12.62 -11.59 6.17
CA GLY A 202 -13.37 -12.00 7.36
C GLY A 202 -13.53 -13.52 7.46
N ALA A 203 -14.53 -13.97 8.22
CA ALA A 203 -14.80 -15.40 8.50
C ALA A 203 -15.00 -16.26 7.23
N GLY A 204 -15.47 -15.64 6.14
CA GLY A 204 -15.65 -16.32 4.84
C GLY A 204 -14.39 -16.41 3.99
N THR A 205 -13.28 -15.82 4.40
CA THR A 205 -12.03 -15.88 3.65
C THR A 205 -11.45 -17.28 3.69
N VAL A 206 -11.26 -17.88 2.51
CA VAL A 206 -10.69 -19.22 2.38
C VAL A 206 -9.18 -19.16 2.63
N VAL A 207 -8.71 -19.99 3.58
CA VAL A 207 -7.29 -20.13 3.89
C VAL A 207 -6.72 -21.33 3.15
N ALA A 208 -5.68 -21.11 2.35
CA ALA A 208 -4.98 -22.19 1.66
C ALA A 208 -4.26 -23.10 2.68
N LYS A 209 -4.24 -24.41 2.43
CA LYS A 209 -3.62 -25.41 3.32
C LYS A 209 -2.14 -25.10 3.64
N ASN A 210 -1.44 -24.51 2.71
CA ASN A 210 -0.02 -24.15 2.80
C ASN A 210 0.18 -22.62 2.63
N ALA A 211 -0.77 -21.80 3.11
CA ALA A 211 -0.60 -20.37 3.22
C ALA A 211 0.68 -20.04 4.01
N PRO A 212 1.34 -18.91 3.75
CA PRO A 212 2.57 -18.53 4.46
C PRO A 212 2.29 -18.08 5.89
N PRO A 213 3.32 -17.95 6.75
CA PRO A 213 3.21 -17.23 8.00
C PRO A 213 2.73 -15.79 7.76
N THR A 214 1.80 -15.30 8.60
CA THR A 214 1.12 -14.03 8.36
C THR A 214 1.18 -13.11 9.58
N PHE A 215 1.61 -11.85 9.38
CA PHE A 215 1.56 -10.78 10.36
C PHE A 215 0.40 -9.84 10.03
N ILE A 216 -0.48 -9.57 11.00
CA ILE A 216 -1.66 -8.73 10.82
C ILE A 216 -1.65 -7.61 11.85
N PHE A 217 -2.00 -6.39 11.46
CA PHE A 217 -2.23 -5.30 12.40
C PHE A 217 -3.41 -4.42 11.96
N VAL A 218 -4.12 -3.89 12.95
CA VAL A 218 -5.30 -3.04 12.75
C VAL A 218 -5.52 -2.17 14.00
N ASN A 219 -6.25 -1.07 13.86
CA ASN A 219 -6.76 -0.32 15.01
C ASN A 219 -8.13 -0.84 15.43
N ASP A 220 -8.42 -0.86 16.73
CA ASP A 220 -9.70 -1.33 17.29
C ASP A 220 -10.90 -0.48 16.80
N ASP A 221 -10.65 0.81 16.58
CA ASP A 221 -11.63 1.77 16.06
C ASP A 221 -11.72 1.80 14.51
N ASP A 222 -11.08 0.85 13.82
CA ASP A 222 -11.18 0.65 12.37
C ASP A 222 -12.40 -0.25 12.05
N SER A 223 -13.19 0.13 11.06
CA SER A 223 -14.35 -0.65 10.59
C SER A 223 -14.01 -2.06 10.09
N PHE A 224 -12.75 -2.33 9.74
CA PHE A 224 -12.26 -3.63 9.30
C PHE A 224 -11.63 -4.47 10.42
N ALA A 225 -11.59 -3.98 11.66
CA ALA A 225 -10.97 -4.68 12.79
C ALA A 225 -11.58 -6.06 13.02
N THR A 226 -12.90 -6.17 13.01
CA THR A 226 -13.63 -7.44 13.18
C THR A 226 -13.22 -8.45 12.10
N GLY A 227 -13.24 -8.05 10.83
CA GLY A 227 -12.85 -8.93 9.73
C GLY A 227 -11.40 -9.40 9.80
N ALA A 228 -10.49 -8.53 10.21
CA ALA A 228 -9.08 -8.90 10.45
C ALA A 228 -8.95 -9.95 11.57
N GLY A 229 -9.70 -9.80 12.67
CA GLY A 229 -9.75 -10.75 13.77
C GLY A 229 -10.33 -12.11 13.35
N GLU A 230 -11.40 -12.11 12.58
CA GLU A 230 -12.02 -13.32 12.02
C GLU A 230 -11.05 -14.07 11.09
N TYR A 231 -10.30 -13.34 10.27
CA TYR A 231 -9.30 -13.93 9.39
C TYR A 231 -8.13 -14.52 10.18
N TYR A 232 -7.65 -13.84 11.22
CA TYR A 232 -6.66 -14.41 12.15
C TYR A 232 -7.13 -15.75 12.73
N LEU A 233 -8.39 -15.83 13.18
CA LEU A 233 -8.96 -17.07 13.70
C LEU A 233 -9.04 -18.16 12.62
N ALA A 234 -9.34 -17.82 11.36
CA ALA A 234 -9.34 -18.72 10.23
C ALA A 234 -7.94 -19.31 9.95
N LEU A 235 -6.88 -18.45 9.98
CA LEU A 235 -5.48 -18.90 9.88
C LEU A 235 -5.12 -19.88 11.00
N ARG A 236 -5.49 -19.56 12.26
CA ARG A 236 -5.26 -20.44 13.40
C ARG A 236 -5.96 -21.81 13.28
N LYS A 237 -7.21 -21.79 12.81
CA LYS A 237 -7.97 -23.01 12.52
C LYS A 237 -7.32 -23.86 11.44
N ALA A 238 -6.75 -23.23 10.41
CA ALA A 238 -5.98 -23.88 9.35
C ALA A 238 -4.57 -24.32 9.79
N LYS A 239 -4.16 -24.04 11.04
CA LYS A 239 -2.82 -24.30 11.60
C LYS A 239 -1.71 -23.51 10.89
N ILE A 240 -2.03 -22.37 10.31
CA ILE A 240 -1.06 -21.44 9.77
C ILE A 240 -0.53 -20.56 10.90
N SER A 241 0.79 -20.34 10.92
CA SER A 241 1.42 -19.41 11.88
C SER A 241 0.94 -18.00 11.60
N ALA A 242 0.44 -17.31 12.62
CA ALA A 242 -0.02 -15.94 12.48
C ALA A 242 0.21 -15.14 13.75
N GLU A 243 0.58 -13.87 13.60
CA GLU A 243 0.68 -12.87 14.66
C GLU A 243 -0.30 -11.74 14.38
N PHE A 244 -1.05 -11.27 15.40
CA PHE A 244 -2.10 -10.27 15.25
C PHE A 244 -2.00 -9.19 16.32
N HIS A 245 -1.91 -7.94 15.87
CA HIS A 245 -1.86 -6.75 16.73
C HIS A 245 -3.08 -5.88 16.53
N VAL A 246 -3.79 -5.60 17.62
CA VAL A 246 -4.89 -4.65 17.66
C VAL A 246 -4.46 -3.45 18.52
N PHE A 247 -4.34 -2.28 17.89
CA PHE A 247 -4.00 -1.05 18.57
C PHE A 247 -5.29 -0.33 18.98
N ARG A 248 -5.29 0.26 20.16
CA ARG A 248 -6.50 0.85 20.77
C ARG A 248 -7.21 1.85 19.88
N ARG A 249 -6.48 2.65 19.09
CA ARG A 249 -7.05 3.74 18.27
C ARG A 249 -6.12 4.14 17.14
N GLY A 250 -6.69 4.78 16.14
CA GLY A 250 -5.98 5.34 14.98
C GLY A 250 -6.86 5.40 13.74
N GLY A 251 -8.05 4.80 13.78
CA GLY A 251 -8.97 4.70 12.65
C GLY A 251 -8.37 3.90 11.49
N HIS A 252 -8.92 4.10 10.31
CA HIS A 252 -8.48 3.44 9.09
C HIS A 252 -7.39 4.24 8.36
N GLY A 253 -6.45 3.54 7.71
CA GLY A 253 -5.49 4.18 6.80
C GLY A 253 -4.28 4.79 7.50
N VAL A 254 -3.76 4.16 8.56
CA VAL A 254 -2.56 4.64 9.28
C VAL A 254 -1.29 4.61 8.45
N GLY A 255 -1.18 3.73 7.46
CA GLY A 255 -0.03 3.64 6.55
C GLY A 255 1.32 3.53 7.25
N ALA A 256 2.36 4.04 6.62
CA ALA A 256 3.59 4.34 7.30
C ALA A 256 3.36 5.55 8.21
N THR A 257 3.72 5.41 9.45
CA THR A 257 3.74 6.49 10.43
C THR A 257 4.70 7.60 10.00
N GLY A 258 4.46 8.84 10.42
CA GLY A 258 5.28 10.00 10.05
C GLY A 258 4.52 11.12 9.36
N ARG A 259 3.18 11.03 9.30
CA ARG A 259 2.33 12.09 8.72
C ARG A 259 2.29 13.36 9.57
N THR A 260 2.12 13.18 10.86
CA THR A 260 2.08 14.27 11.84
C THR A 260 2.67 13.78 13.16
N PRO A 261 3.13 14.70 14.03
CA PRO A 261 3.60 14.32 15.36
C PRO A 261 2.57 13.56 16.22
N GLU A 262 1.27 13.77 15.97
CA GLU A 262 0.20 13.06 16.65
C GLU A 262 0.15 11.59 16.27
N TRP A 263 0.44 11.25 15.02
CA TRP A 263 0.49 9.87 14.55
C TRP A 263 1.63 9.08 15.19
N GLU A 264 2.78 9.70 15.40
CA GLU A 264 3.92 9.07 16.08
C GLU A 264 3.62 8.70 17.54
N LYS A 265 2.60 9.32 18.15
CA LYS A 265 2.12 9.03 19.50
C LYS A 265 1.09 7.88 19.55
N LEU A 266 0.60 7.40 18.42
CA LEU A 266 -0.32 6.27 18.38
C LEU A 266 0.43 4.94 18.59
N GLY A 267 -0.23 4.00 19.27
CA GLY A 267 0.30 2.63 19.38
C GLY A 267 0.56 2.00 18.02
N ALA A 268 -0.29 2.31 17.05
CA ALA A 268 -0.13 1.88 15.65
C ALA A 268 1.20 2.30 15.02
N ALA A 269 1.84 3.38 15.48
CA ALA A 269 3.17 3.79 15.00
C ALA A 269 4.26 2.73 15.26
N LYS A 270 3.98 1.79 16.13
CA LYS A 270 4.91 0.70 16.52
C LYS A 270 4.86 -0.51 15.59
N TRP A 271 3.96 -0.58 14.62
CA TRP A 271 3.87 -1.75 13.76
C TRP A 271 5.19 -2.10 13.03
N PRO A 272 6.05 -1.16 12.59
CA PRO A 272 7.29 -1.53 11.93
C PRO A 272 8.30 -2.19 12.88
N GLU A 273 8.34 -1.76 14.16
CA GLU A 273 9.16 -2.36 15.20
C GLU A 273 8.72 -3.79 15.50
N LEU A 274 7.40 -4.00 15.67
CA LEU A 274 6.79 -5.31 15.92
C LEU A 274 7.00 -6.25 14.72
N LEU A 275 6.82 -5.75 13.49
CA LEU A 275 7.14 -6.49 12.28
C LEU A 275 8.61 -6.92 12.26
N GLY A 276 9.52 -6.02 12.65
CA GLY A 276 10.95 -6.33 12.74
C GLY A 276 11.25 -7.48 13.69
N ILE A 277 10.61 -7.54 14.87
CA ILE A 277 10.72 -8.64 15.84
C ILE A 277 10.21 -9.93 15.19
N TRP A 278 8.99 -9.92 14.65
CA TRP A 278 8.38 -11.07 14.00
C TRP A 278 9.23 -11.62 12.84
N MET A 279 9.82 -10.74 12.02
CA MET A 279 10.72 -11.16 10.95
C MET A 279 12.01 -11.80 11.47
N THR A 280 12.51 -11.39 12.65
CA THR A 280 13.65 -12.03 13.28
C THR A 280 13.26 -13.44 13.76
N ASP A 281 12.11 -13.63 14.36
CA ASP A 281 11.60 -14.94 14.80
C ASP A 281 11.42 -15.91 13.63
N LEU A 282 11.12 -15.41 12.43
CA LEU A 282 11.08 -16.20 11.20
C LEU A 282 12.45 -16.45 10.55
N GLY A 283 13.53 -15.92 11.09
CA GLY A 283 14.88 -16.00 10.49
C GLY A 283 15.03 -15.19 9.21
N LEU A 284 14.18 -14.20 8.98
CA LEU A 284 14.23 -13.28 7.83
C LEU A 284 15.16 -12.07 8.08
N ARG A 285 15.49 -11.82 9.36
CA ARG A 285 16.44 -10.80 9.84
C ARG A 285 17.38 -11.44 10.84
N ASN A 286 18.55 -10.81 11.00
CA ASN A 286 19.51 -11.10 12.06
C ASN A 286 19.22 -10.23 13.28
#